data_0fcfbfe86c30c59008131c3b4a2d9e1a
#
_entry.id   0fcfbfe86c30c59008131c3b4a2d9e1a
#
_cell.length_a   1.000
_cell.length_b   1.000
_cell.length_c   1.000
_cell.angle_alpha   90.00
_cell.angle_beta   90.00
_cell.angle_gamma   90.00
#
_symmetry.space_group_name_H-M   'P 1'
#
loop_
_entity.id
_entity.type
_entity.pdbx_description
1 polymer ?
#
loop_
_entity_poly.entity_id
_entity_poly.type
_entity_poly.pdbx_seq_one_letter_code
_entity_poly.pdbx_strand_id
1 'polypeptide(L)'
;MPRKKIRDWDIRKAFIKRNLEFFKSTFFVNELGVNSKNIMDVAALDFDKNIFYGFEIKSEADNLQRLYKQLSTYVTFFNIVYVVSHFKHTEAILALIENNPFMRNVGYIEVSSELDFKELKKAKFTAPRFDTFTRNLDMEELSVLCESKGQYLGWESKKLLVDKVKRLTSLDEVYEHLKNKVMRNYYKTCPKCGSTLYYNKANRYGKLVSHCYECGEQF
;
A
#
# COMPACT_ATOMS: atom_id res chain seq x y z
N MET A 1 -18.72 -29.10 12.45
CA MET A 1 -18.82 -28.23 11.28
C MET A 1 -17.41 -27.88 10.80
N PRO A 2 -17.09 -27.88 9.50
CA PRO A 2 -15.78 -27.44 9.05
C PRO A 2 -15.57 -25.97 9.43
N ARG A 3 -14.41 -25.65 10.01
CA ARG A 3 -14.05 -24.29 10.39
C ARG A 3 -14.02 -23.42 9.13
N LYS A 4 -14.65 -22.22 9.19
CA LYS A 4 -14.58 -21.24 8.12
C LYS A 4 -13.13 -20.78 7.95
N LYS A 5 -12.55 -20.93 6.77
CA LYS A 5 -11.22 -20.44 6.46
C LYS A 5 -11.18 -18.92 6.54
N ILE A 6 -10.15 -18.38 7.18
CA ILE A 6 -9.90 -16.95 7.22
C ILE A 6 -9.44 -16.49 5.83
N ARG A 7 -10.11 -15.50 5.29
CA ARG A 7 -9.81 -14.89 4.00
C ARG A 7 -9.02 -13.60 4.17
N ASP A 8 -8.37 -13.16 3.12
CA ASP A 8 -7.65 -11.90 3.03
C ASP A 8 -8.46 -10.71 3.59
N TRP A 9 -9.67 -10.56 3.15
CA TRP A 9 -10.58 -9.52 3.59
C TRP A 9 -10.91 -9.53 5.10
N ASP A 10 -10.99 -10.70 5.73
CA ASP A 10 -11.22 -10.84 7.17
C ASP A 10 -10.00 -10.27 7.94
N ILE A 11 -8.78 -10.57 7.44
CA ILE A 11 -7.53 -10.05 8.00
C ILE A 11 -7.43 -8.54 7.81
N ARG A 12 -7.68 -8.02 6.58
CA ARG A 12 -7.62 -6.57 6.29
C ARG A 12 -8.52 -5.78 7.22
N LYS A 13 -9.77 -6.18 7.32
CA LYS A 13 -10.77 -5.51 8.17
C LYS A 13 -10.33 -5.46 9.63
N ALA A 14 -9.93 -6.61 10.17
CA ALA A 14 -9.50 -6.71 11.56
C ALA A 14 -8.20 -5.90 11.79
N PHE A 15 -7.25 -5.96 10.84
CA PHE A 15 -5.99 -5.24 10.90
C PHE A 15 -6.19 -3.72 10.92
N ILE A 16 -6.96 -3.19 9.97
CA ILE A 16 -7.22 -1.75 9.89
C ILE A 16 -7.93 -1.29 11.17
N LYS A 17 -8.99 -1.96 11.59
CA LYS A 17 -9.76 -1.59 12.78
C LYS A 17 -8.87 -1.54 14.03
N ARG A 18 -8.01 -2.53 14.25
CA ARG A 18 -7.10 -2.58 15.40
C ARG A 18 -6.06 -1.45 15.36
N ASN A 19 -5.59 -1.05 14.19
CA ASN A 19 -4.50 -0.09 14.05
C ASN A 19 -4.95 1.36 13.98
N LEU A 20 -6.25 1.64 13.84
CA LEU A 20 -6.79 3.00 13.83
C LEU A 20 -6.48 3.80 15.09
N GLU A 21 -6.52 3.15 16.26
CA GLU A 21 -6.27 3.81 17.53
C GLU A 21 -4.78 4.22 17.69
N PHE A 22 -3.87 3.48 17.04
CA PHE A 22 -2.43 3.73 17.11
C PHE A 22 -1.96 4.76 16.08
N PHE A 23 -2.71 4.96 14.99
CA PHE A 23 -2.33 5.80 13.86
C PHE A 23 -3.31 6.98 13.67
N LYS A 24 -3.48 7.82 14.70
CA LYS A 24 -4.46 8.92 14.69
C LYS A 24 -4.31 9.91 13.52
N SER A 25 -3.09 10.11 13.04
CA SER A 25 -2.77 11.00 11.91
C SER A 25 -2.54 10.23 10.61
N THR A 26 -3.05 9.00 10.52
CA THR A 26 -2.74 8.11 9.39
C THR A 26 -3.98 7.85 8.55
N PHE A 27 -3.81 7.99 7.26
CA PHE A 27 -4.83 7.65 6.28
C PHE A 27 -4.57 6.26 5.69
N PHE A 28 -5.55 5.36 5.80
CA PHE A 28 -5.47 4.01 5.26
C PHE A 28 -6.08 3.93 3.86
N VAL A 29 -5.39 3.23 2.98
CA VAL A 29 -5.83 2.97 1.60
C VAL A 29 -5.85 1.47 1.38
N ASN A 30 -7.00 0.95 0.95
CA ASN A 30 -7.10 -0.42 0.47
C ASN A 30 -6.74 -0.48 -1.01
N GLU A 31 -5.93 -1.47 -1.38
CA GLU A 31 -5.58 -1.75 -2.76
C GLU A 31 -4.94 -0.57 -3.48
N LEU A 32 -3.85 -0.05 -2.90
CA LEU A 32 -3.06 1.00 -3.53
C LEU A 32 -2.25 0.45 -4.70
N GLY A 33 -2.54 0.94 -5.91
CA GLY A 33 -1.71 0.66 -7.08
C GLY A 33 -0.32 1.25 -6.94
N VAL A 34 0.70 0.39 -6.91
CA VAL A 34 2.12 0.81 -6.84
C VAL A 34 2.68 0.98 -8.25
N ASN A 35 2.30 0.10 -9.14
CA ASN A 35 2.59 0.17 -10.58
C ASN A 35 1.54 -0.66 -11.35
N SER A 36 1.67 -0.74 -12.67
CA SER A 36 0.74 -1.49 -13.54
C SER A 36 0.58 -2.99 -13.22
N LYS A 37 1.45 -3.55 -12.36
CA LYS A 37 1.51 -5.00 -12.06
C LYS A 37 1.33 -5.34 -10.58
N ASN A 38 1.56 -4.37 -9.69
CA ASN A 38 1.57 -4.60 -8.25
C ASN A 38 0.62 -3.65 -7.54
N ILE A 39 -0.25 -4.23 -6.73
CA ILE A 39 -1.21 -3.53 -5.88
C ILE A 39 -0.85 -3.91 -4.44
N MET A 40 -0.64 -2.93 -3.58
CA MET A 40 -0.45 -3.12 -2.15
C MET A 40 -1.81 -3.33 -1.49
N ASP A 41 -1.96 -4.39 -0.73
CA ASP A 41 -3.24 -4.76 -0.12
C ASP A 41 -3.77 -3.68 0.83
N VAL A 42 -2.92 -3.19 1.73
CA VAL A 42 -3.21 -2.04 2.59
C VAL A 42 -2.01 -1.11 2.59
N ALA A 43 -2.24 0.16 2.30
CA ALA A 43 -1.26 1.21 2.52
C ALA A 43 -1.73 2.13 3.63
N ALA A 44 -0.79 2.75 4.34
CA ALA A 44 -1.09 3.77 5.33
C ALA A 44 -0.12 4.94 5.20
N LEU A 45 -0.64 6.16 5.22
CA LEU A 45 0.12 7.38 5.09
C LEU A 45 0.04 8.17 6.40
N ASP A 46 1.15 8.23 7.11
CA ASP A 46 1.32 9.05 8.31
C ASP A 46 1.73 10.46 7.87
N PHE A 47 0.81 11.40 7.97
CA PHE A 47 1.04 12.79 7.53
C PHE A 47 2.01 13.54 8.44
N ASP A 48 2.00 13.27 9.74
CA ASP A 48 2.85 13.97 10.70
C ASP A 48 4.32 13.58 10.54
N LYS A 49 4.56 12.29 10.30
CA LYS A 49 5.92 11.76 10.15
C LYS A 49 6.39 11.68 8.70
N ASN A 50 5.50 11.95 7.76
CA ASN A 50 5.76 11.78 6.32
C ASN A 50 6.26 10.35 5.99
N ILE A 51 5.60 9.33 6.56
CA ILE A 51 5.95 7.92 6.39
C ILE A 51 4.85 7.19 5.62
N PHE A 52 5.27 6.46 4.60
CA PHE A 52 4.39 5.62 3.81
C PHE A 52 4.59 4.15 4.17
N TYR A 53 3.57 3.54 4.74
CA TYR A 53 3.55 2.13 5.13
C TYR A 53 2.86 1.29 4.07
N GLY A 54 3.39 0.10 3.82
CA GLY A 54 2.76 -0.93 3.00
C GLY A 54 2.58 -2.22 3.78
N PHE A 55 1.40 -2.83 3.70
CA PHE A 55 1.06 -4.09 4.35
C PHE A 55 0.53 -5.06 3.29
N GLU A 56 1.31 -6.11 3.01
CA GLU A 56 0.92 -7.21 2.13
C GLU A 56 0.23 -8.28 2.95
N ILE A 57 -1.00 -8.62 2.60
CA ILE A 57 -1.82 -9.56 3.34
C ILE A 57 -1.73 -10.95 2.72
N LYS A 58 -1.56 -11.99 3.55
CA LYS A 58 -1.61 -13.38 3.13
C LYS A 58 -2.53 -14.19 4.04
N SER A 59 -3.66 -14.59 3.51
CA SER A 59 -4.66 -15.39 4.21
C SER A 59 -4.27 -16.87 4.28
N GLU A 60 -5.03 -17.66 5.00
CA GLU A 60 -4.85 -19.12 5.05
C GLU A 60 -4.90 -19.80 3.67
N ALA A 61 -5.66 -19.23 2.74
CA ALA A 61 -5.87 -19.81 1.41
C ALA A 61 -4.81 -19.40 0.38
N ASP A 62 -4.02 -18.37 0.67
CA ASP A 62 -3.04 -17.86 -0.27
C ASP A 62 -1.84 -18.77 -0.45
N ASN A 63 -1.14 -18.59 -1.59
CA ASN A 63 0.19 -19.13 -1.82
C ASN A 63 1.24 -17.99 -1.83
N LEU A 64 2.51 -18.34 -1.66
CA LEU A 64 3.59 -17.38 -1.54
C LEU A 64 4.39 -17.18 -2.85
N GLN A 65 3.98 -17.79 -3.96
CA GLN A 65 4.75 -17.78 -5.22
C GLN A 65 5.09 -16.39 -5.73
N ARG A 66 4.20 -15.42 -5.54
CA ARG A 66 4.39 -14.03 -5.99
C ARG A 66 5.02 -13.12 -4.95
N LEU A 67 5.07 -13.56 -3.67
CA LEU A 67 5.45 -12.70 -2.54
C LEU A 67 6.83 -12.08 -2.73
N TYR A 68 7.82 -12.85 -3.19
CA TYR A 68 9.16 -12.32 -3.47
C TYR A 68 9.12 -11.12 -4.43
N LYS A 69 8.42 -11.26 -5.56
CA LYS A 69 8.31 -10.20 -6.58
C LYS A 69 7.55 -8.98 -6.06
N GLN A 70 6.50 -9.21 -5.28
CA GLN A 70 5.72 -8.16 -4.64
C GLN A 70 6.61 -7.35 -3.68
N LEU A 71 7.26 -8.01 -2.73
CA LEU A 71 8.14 -7.37 -1.76
C LEU A 71 9.30 -6.64 -2.41
N SER A 72 9.91 -7.20 -3.47
CA SER A 72 10.99 -6.52 -4.22
C SER A 72 10.56 -5.17 -4.81
N THR A 73 9.29 -5.02 -5.17
CA THR A 73 8.73 -3.74 -5.60
C THR A 73 8.44 -2.84 -4.39
N TYR A 74 7.80 -3.39 -3.37
CA TYR A 74 7.30 -2.60 -2.25
C TYR A 74 8.40 -1.95 -1.41
N VAL A 75 9.51 -2.65 -1.17
CA VAL A 75 10.67 -2.09 -0.44
C VAL A 75 11.36 -0.93 -1.15
N THR A 76 11.07 -0.71 -2.42
CA THR A 76 11.57 0.44 -3.17
C THR A 76 10.60 1.61 -3.21
N PHE A 77 9.36 1.37 -2.82
CA PHE A 77 8.26 2.34 -2.88
C PHE A 77 7.84 2.85 -1.49
N PHE A 78 7.70 1.97 -0.52
CA PHE A 78 7.27 2.31 0.84
C PHE A 78 8.45 2.52 1.78
N ASN A 79 8.26 3.42 2.76
CA ASN A 79 9.25 3.62 3.83
C ASN A 79 9.32 2.44 4.79
N ILE A 80 8.17 1.83 5.06
CA ILE A 80 8.02 0.70 5.97
C ILE A 80 7.12 -0.33 5.31
N VAL A 81 7.58 -1.57 5.22
CA VAL A 81 6.84 -2.68 4.63
C VAL A 81 6.67 -3.80 5.64
N TYR A 82 5.45 -4.29 5.76
CA TYR A 82 5.12 -5.48 6.53
C TYR A 82 4.45 -6.54 5.65
N VAL A 83 4.72 -7.80 5.96
CA VAL A 83 3.84 -8.89 5.59
C VAL A 83 2.96 -9.23 6.79
N VAL A 84 1.66 -9.26 6.58
CA VAL A 84 0.66 -9.62 7.60
C VAL A 84 0.02 -10.92 7.15
N SER A 85 0.30 -12.02 7.82
CA SER A 85 -0.16 -13.31 7.33
C SER A 85 -0.69 -14.25 8.39
N HIS A 86 -1.59 -15.12 7.95
CA HIS A 86 -2.01 -16.26 8.76
C HIS A 86 -0.79 -17.10 9.18
N PHE A 87 -0.79 -17.59 10.44
CA PHE A 87 0.35 -18.29 11.06
C PHE A 87 0.86 -19.49 10.27
N LYS A 88 0.02 -20.10 9.42
CA LYS A 88 0.40 -21.19 8.51
C LYS A 88 1.62 -20.86 7.65
N HIS A 89 1.84 -19.60 7.35
CA HIS A 89 2.89 -19.12 6.44
C HIS A 89 4.12 -18.58 7.18
N THR A 90 4.14 -18.59 8.50
CA THR A 90 5.15 -17.93 9.33
C THR A 90 6.57 -18.35 8.97
N GLU A 91 6.86 -19.64 9.01
CA GLU A 91 8.23 -20.14 8.73
C GLU A 91 8.71 -19.78 7.33
N ALA A 92 7.86 -19.98 6.33
CA ALA A 92 8.21 -19.72 4.94
C ALA A 92 8.44 -18.22 4.67
N ILE A 93 7.64 -17.35 5.28
CA ILE A 93 7.79 -15.89 5.12
C ILE A 93 9.01 -15.38 5.86
N LEU A 94 9.26 -15.80 7.09
CA LEU A 94 10.46 -15.42 7.83
C LEU A 94 11.72 -15.90 7.10
N ALA A 95 11.76 -17.13 6.63
CA ALA A 95 12.87 -17.65 5.83
C ALA A 95 13.08 -16.84 4.53
N LEU A 96 12.00 -16.44 3.84
CA LEU A 96 12.07 -15.58 2.66
C LEU A 96 12.71 -14.22 2.98
N ILE A 97 12.30 -13.59 4.08
CA ILE A 97 12.78 -12.26 4.48
C ILE A 97 14.25 -12.33 4.93
N GLU A 98 14.62 -13.34 5.71
CA GLU A 98 15.96 -13.49 6.31
C GLU A 98 17.02 -13.86 5.26
N ASN A 99 16.66 -14.73 4.33
CA ASN A 99 17.58 -15.18 3.28
C ASN A 99 17.77 -14.16 2.14
N ASN A 100 17.03 -13.03 2.15
CA ASN A 100 17.13 -12.03 1.10
C ASN A 100 17.60 -10.67 1.66
N PRO A 101 18.84 -10.25 1.37
CA PRO A 101 19.40 -8.99 1.89
C PRO A 101 18.53 -7.75 1.59
N PHE A 102 17.85 -7.72 0.44
CA PHE A 102 16.95 -6.62 0.08
C PHE A 102 15.68 -6.56 0.92
N MET A 103 15.31 -7.66 1.58
CA MET A 103 14.08 -7.78 2.38
C MET A 103 14.33 -7.73 3.88
N ARG A 104 15.59 -7.61 4.31
CA ARG A 104 15.95 -7.62 5.75
C ARG A 104 15.22 -6.56 6.59
N ASN A 105 14.77 -5.47 5.95
CA ASN A 105 14.03 -4.39 6.59
C ASN A 105 12.50 -4.63 6.61
N VAL A 106 12.01 -5.65 5.91
CA VAL A 106 10.59 -6.02 5.93
C VAL A 106 10.23 -6.59 7.30
N GLY A 107 9.15 -6.10 7.88
CA GLY A 107 8.56 -6.62 9.10
C GLY A 107 7.61 -7.77 8.83
N TYR A 108 7.27 -8.48 9.90
CA TYR A 108 6.32 -9.58 9.84
C TYR A 108 5.36 -9.58 11.02
N ILE A 109 4.07 -9.62 10.71
CA ILE A 109 2.97 -9.73 11.67
C ILE A 109 2.23 -11.04 11.41
N GLU A 110 2.25 -11.91 12.40
CA GLU A 110 1.51 -13.16 12.39
C GLU A 110 0.06 -12.92 12.79
N VAL A 111 -0.85 -13.63 12.12
CA VAL A 111 -2.29 -13.59 12.41
C VAL A 111 -2.76 -14.97 12.85
N SER A 112 -3.35 -15.04 14.06
CA SER A 112 -3.94 -16.28 14.58
C SER A 112 -5.28 -16.62 13.88
N SER A 113 -5.80 -17.79 14.21
CA SER A 113 -7.11 -18.23 13.75
C SER A 113 -8.27 -17.40 14.29
N GLU A 114 -8.04 -16.68 15.36
CA GLU A 114 -8.99 -15.81 16.04
C GLU A 114 -8.84 -14.35 15.62
N LEU A 115 -7.99 -14.09 14.61
CA LEU A 115 -7.61 -12.73 14.11
C LEU A 115 -6.84 -11.90 15.16
N ASP A 116 -6.06 -12.56 16.03
CA ASP A 116 -5.08 -11.87 16.85
C ASP A 116 -3.80 -11.61 16.05
N PHE A 117 -3.22 -10.44 16.28
CA PHE A 117 -2.02 -10.00 15.56
C PHE A 117 -0.83 -9.96 16.51
N LYS A 118 0.28 -10.60 16.10
CA LYS A 118 1.53 -10.61 16.84
C LYS A 118 2.68 -10.18 15.93
N GLU A 119 3.34 -9.07 16.25
CA GLU A 119 4.55 -8.66 15.54
C GLU A 119 5.69 -9.60 15.93
N LEU A 120 6.14 -10.44 14.99
CA LEU A 120 7.27 -11.34 15.18
C LEU A 120 8.60 -10.74 14.71
N LYS A 121 8.52 -9.81 13.74
CA LYS A 121 9.69 -9.10 13.25
C LYS A 121 9.31 -7.64 12.97
N LYS A 122 10.02 -6.72 13.63
CA LYS A 122 9.81 -5.29 13.42
C LYS A 122 10.38 -4.84 12.08
N ALA A 123 9.59 -4.10 11.29
CA ALA A 123 10.08 -3.46 10.09
C ALA A 123 11.05 -2.32 10.42
N LYS A 124 12.00 -2.07 9.53
CA LYS A 124 12.91 -0.93 9.63
C LYS A 124 12.63 0.06 8.51
N PHE A 125 12.80 1.34 8.82
CA PHE A 125 12.67 2.41 7.84
C PHE A 125 13.65 2.22 6.68
N THR A 126 13.15 2.42 5.47
CA THR A 126 13.93 2.43 4.23
C THR A 126 13.56 3.68 3.45
N ALA A 127 14.53 4.49 3.07
CA ALA A 127 14.26 5.60 2.18
C ALA A 127 13.87 5.06 0.79
N PRO A 128 12.73 5.52 0.22
CA PRO A 128 12.36 5.15 -1.14
C PRO A 128 13.45 5.56 -2.13
N ARG A 129 13.65 4.74 -3.14
CA ARG A 129 14.60 5.10 -4.20
C ARG A 129 13.95 6.08 -5.16
N PHE A 130 14.47 7.28 -5.23
CA PHE A 130 13.96 8.33 -6.12
C PHE A 130 13.76 7.85 -7.57
N ASP A 131 14.73 7.11 -8.07
CA ASP A 131 14.69 6.51 -9.42
C ASP A 131 13.52 5.53 -9.61
N THR A 132 13.30 4.65 -8.63
CA THR A 132 12.20 3.68 -8.67
C THR A 132 10.86 4.38 -8.47
N PHE A 133 10.82 5.35 -7.58
CA PHE A 133 9.63 6.10 -7.24
C PHE A 133 9.12 6.89 -8.46
N THR A 134 10.00 7.63 -9.14
CA THR A 134 9.66 8.40 -10.34
C THR A 134 9.24 7.51 -11.51
N ARG A 135 9.85 6.33 -11.69
CA ARG A 135 9.44 5.38 -12.73
C ARG A 135 8.05 4.77 -12.52
N ASN A 136 7.56 4.77 -11.28
CA ASN A 136 6.22 4.30 -10.94
C ASN A 136 5.12 5.34 -11.16
N LEU A 137 5.48 6.61 -11.36
CA LEU A 137 4.53 7.64 -11.76
C LEU A 137 3.99 7.36 -13.17
N ASP A 138 2.76 7.71 -13.43
CA ASP A 138 2.20 7.68 -14.78
C ASP A 138 2.64 8.91 -15.61
N MET A 139 2.24 8.96 -16.87
CA MET A 139 2.63 10.04 -17.79
C MET A 139 2.09 11.39 -17.36
N GLU A 140 0.83 11.41 -16.90
CA GLU A 140 0.15 12.61 -16.44
C GLU A 140 0.86 13.21 -15.21
N GLU A 141 1.19 12.37 -14.24
CA GLU A 141 1.91 12.78 -13.03
C GLU A 141 3.28 13.36 -13.32
N LEU A 142 4.03 12.70 -14.21
CA LEU A 142 5.33 13.18 -14.64
C LEU A 142 5.22 14.52 -15.36
N SER A 143 4.18 14.68 -16.21
CA SER A 143 3.91 15.94 -16.91
C SER A 143 3.59 17.07 -15.95
N VAL A 144 2.67 16.84 -15.01
CA VAL A 144 2.31 17.84 -13.99
C VAL A 144 3.54 18.31 -13.18
N LEU A 145 4.41 17.37 -12.79
CA LEU A 145 5.64 17.71 -12.07
C LEU A 145 6.61 18.55 -12.93
N CYS A 146 6.76 18.25 -14.20
CA CYS A 146 7.59 19.06 -15.10
C CYS A 146 6.98 20.45 -15.35
N GLU A 147 5.68 20.53 -15.59
CA GLU A 147 4.96 21.79 -15.84
C GLU A 147 4.98 22.71 -14.61
N SER A 148 4.90 22.15 -13.40
CA SER A 148 5.05 22.93 -12.16
C SER A 148 6.41 23.62 -12.02
N LYS A 149 7.41 23.18 -12.80
CA LYS A 149 8.75 23.78 -12.89
C LYS A 149 8.95 24.64 -14.15
N GLY A 150 7.84 25.01 -14.82
CA GLY A 150 7.87 25.85 -16.00
C GLY A 150 8.41 25.18 -17.26
N GLN A 151 8.45 23.84 -17.29
CA GLN A 151 8.87 23.09 -18.48
C GLN A 151 7.66 22.86 -19.38
N TYR A 152 7.74 23.42 -20.61
CA TYR A 152 6.79 23.06 -21.64
C TYR A 152 7.04 21.63 -22.14
N LEU A 153 5.97 20.84 -22.24
CA LEU A 153 6.03 19.45 -22.67
C LEU A 153 5.40 19.33 -24.06
N GLY A 154 6.22 18.85 -25.00
CA GLY A 154 5.74 18.33 -26.26
C GLY A 154 5.37 16.84 -26.15
N TRP A 155 5.40 16.13 -27.29
CA TRP A 155 5.25 14.67 -27.34
C TRP A 155 6.52 14.00 -26.81
N GLU A 156 6.53 13.65 -25.53
CA GLU A 156 7.72 13.07 -24.88
C GLU A 156 7.47 11.63 -24.44
N SER A 157 8.54 10.81 -24.49
CA SER A 157 8.46 9.46 -23.96
C SER A 157 8.49 9.48 -22.43
N LYS A 158 7.89 8.45 -21.79
CA LYS A 158 7.93 8.30 -20.34
C LYS A 158 9.36 8.36 -19.78
N LYS A 159 10.33 7.76 -20.47
CA LYS A 159 11.74 7.78 -20.06
C LYS A 159 12.27 9.21 -19.96
N LEU A 160 12.00 10.03 -20.96
CA LEU A 160 12.46 11.41 -20.99
C LEU A 160 11.82 12.26 -19.88
N LEU A 161 10.52 12.06 -19.62
CA LEU A 161 9.82 12.72 -18.50
C LEU A 161 10.41 12.32 -17.13
N VAL A 162 10.68 11.04 -16.92
CA VAL A 162 11.35 10.55 -15.71
C VAL A 162 12.71 11.24 -15.52
N ASP A 163 13.51 11.33 -16.58
CA ASP A 163 14.83 11.98 -16.52
C ASP A 163 14.72 13.50 -16.28
N LYS A 164 13.68 14.15 -16.81
CA LYS A 164 13.36 15.57 -16.49
C LYS A 164 12.95 15.75 -15.04
N VAL A 165 11.98 14.98 -14.54
CA VAL A 165 11.53 15.03 -13.15
C VAL A 165 12.70 14.88 -12.19
N LYS A 166 13.58 13.90 -12.42
CA LYS A 166 14.77 13.68 -11.58
C LYS A 166 15.72 14.88 -11.53
N ARG A 167 15.80 15.66 -12.59
CA ARG A 167 16.67 16.86 -12.66
C ARG A 167 16.01 18.09 -12.05
N LEU A 168 14.69 18.17 -12.10
CA LEU A 168 13.92 19.38 -11.76
C LEU A 168 13.31 19.36 -10.37
N THR A 169 13.14 18.17 -9.79
CA THR A 169 12.43 17.98 -8.52
C THR A 169 13.26 17.22 -7.50
N SER A 170 12.91 17.37 -6.23
CA SER A 170 13.43 16.55 -5.14
C SER A 170 12.55 15.34 -4.87
N LEU A 171 13.05 14.38 -4.08
CA LEU A 171 12.25 13.25 -3.60
C LEU A 171 11.03 13.71 -2.81
N ASP A 172 11.19 14.75 -1.98
CA ASP A 172 10.13 15.30 -1.14
C ASP A 172 8.99 15.89 -1.99
N GLU A 173 9.32 16.60 -3.06
CA GLU A 173 8.30 17.16 -3.98
C GLU A 173 7.52 16.07 -4.70
N VAL A 174 8.20 15.01 -5.15
CA VAL A 174 7.55 13.85 -5.76
C VAL A 174 6.68 13.12 -4.73
N TYR A 175 7.14 13.04 -3.49
CA TYR A 175 6.39 12.43 -2.40
C TYR A 175 5.12 13.22 -2.06
N GLU A 176 5.22 14.55 -1.97
CA GLU A 176 4.06 15.44 -1.77
C GLU A 176 3.04 15.32 -2.90
N HIS A 177 3.52 15.24 -4.15
CA HIS A 177 2.65 15.01 -5.30
C HIS A 177 1.87 13.69 -5.18
N LEU A 178 2.53 12.61 -4.81
CA LEU A 178 1.88 11.30 -4.60
C LEU A 178 0.92 11.31 -3.42
N LYS A 179 1.25 11.97 -2.32
CA LYS A 179 0.32 12.13 -1.18
C LYS A 179 -0.97 12.82 -1.65
N ASN A 180 -0.84 13.92 -2.36
CA ASN A 180 -1.98 14.67 -2.88
C ASN A 180 -2.81 13.85 -3.86
N LYS A 181 -2.17 13.02 -4.71
CA LYS A 181 -2.86 12.08 -5.60
C LYS A 181 -3.61 11.01 -4.80
N VAL A 182 -2.95 10.39 -3.84
CA VAL A 182 -3.58 9.37 -2.97
C VAL A 182 -4.79 9.98 -2.27
N MET A 183 -4.65 11.17 -1.70
CA MET A 183 -5.77 11.86 -1.06
C MET A 183 -6.92 12.11 -2.04
N ARG A 184 -6.67 12.69 -3.20
CA ARG A 184 -7.72 12.96 -4.20
C ARG A 184 -8.44 11.70 -4.65
N ASN A 185 -7.71 10.61 -4.86
CA ASN A 185 -8.26 9.39 -5.45
C ASN A 185 -8.93 8.46 -4.44
N TYR A 186 -8.44 8.47 -3.18
CA TYR A 186 -8.85 7.51 -2.16
C TYR A 186 -9.53 8.14 -0.95
N TYR A 187 -9.48 9.46 -0.78
CA TYR A 187 -10.20 10.09 0.33
C TYR A 187 -11.68 10.19 0.02
N LYS A 188 -12.46 9.34 0.66
CA LYS A 188 -13.91 9.33 0.60
C LYS A 188 -14.46 9.19 2.02
N THR A 189 -15.58 9.80 2.27
CA THR A 189 -16.30 9.66 3.53
C THR A 189 -17.59 8.87 3.31
N CYS A 190 -17.88 7.96 4.22
CA CYS A 190 -19.17 7.27 4.23
C CYS A 190 -20.30 8.26 4.48
N PRO A 191 -21.30 8.36 3.60
CA PRO A 191 -22.39 9.34 3.78
C PRO A 191 -23.26 9.06 4.99
N LYS A 192 -23.22 7.84 5.52
CA LYS A 192 -24.05 7.43 6.67
C LYS A 192 -23.40 7.69 8.01
N CYS A 193 -22.11 7.39 8.17
CA CYS A 193 -21.42 7.48 9.47
C CYS A 193 -20.19 8.38 9.47
N GLY A 194 -19.84 9.01 8.35
CA GLY A 194 -18.66 9.88 8.22
C GLY A 194 -17.31 9.18 8.23
N SER A 195 -17.26 7.84 8.40
CA SER A 195 -16.01 7.09 8.39
C SER A 195 -15.28 7.19 7.05
N THR A 196 -13.97 7.32 7.10
CA THR A 196 -13.08 7.28 5.93
C THR A 196 -12.59 5.87 5.59
N LEU A 197 -13.00 4.88 6.39
CA LEU A 197 -12.61 3.48 6.22
C LEU A 197 -13.57 2.76 5.30
N TYR A 198 -13.11 2.44 4.13
CA TYR A 198 -13.90 1.69 3.16
C TYR A 198 -13.01 0.77 2.32
N TYR A 199 -13.65 -0.15 1.64
CA TYR A 199 -13.04 -0.99 0.61
C TYR A 199 -13.90 -0.97 -0.65
N ASN A 200 -13.27 -1.19 -1.78
CA ASN A 200 -13.97 -1.30 -3.05
C ASN A 200 -14.24 -2.77 -3.38
N LYS A 201 -15.45 -3.04 -3.87
CA LYS A 201 -15.85 -4.36 -4.35
C LYS A 201 -16.61 -4.21 -5.65
N ALA A 202 -16.33 -5.07 -6.62
CA ALA A 202 -17.15 -5.12 -7.83
C ALA A 202 -18.56 -5.62 -7.49
N ASN A 203 -19.57 -4.88 -7.92
CA ASN A 203 -20.95 -5.34 -7.85
C ASN A 203 -21.23 -6.38 -8.94
N ARG A 204 -22.47 -6.90 -9.00
CA ARG A 204 -22.87 -7.92 -9.99
C ARG A 204 -22.72 -7.50 -11.46
N TYR A 205 -22.54 -6.19 -11.73
CA TYR A 205 -22.30 -5.63 -13.06
C TYR A 205 -20.84 -5.27 -13.32
N GLY A 206 -19.92 -5.68 -12.44
CA GLY A 206 -18.50 -5.37 -12.56
C GLY A 206 -18.10 -3.95 -12.17
N LYS A 207 -19.05 -3.09 -11.75
CA LYS A 207 -18.75 -1.73 -11.29
C LYS A 207 -18.18 -1.77 -9.86
N LEU A 208 -17.07 -1.07 -9.64
CA LEU A 208 -16.51 -0.91 -8.29
C LEU A 208 -17.42 0.00 -7.45
N VAL A 209 -17.74 -0.46 -6.29
CA VAL A 209 -18.58 0.23 -5.30
C VAL A 209 -17.85 0.23 -3.96
N SER A 210 -17.88 1.36 -3.28
CA SER A 210 -17.26 1.50 -1.96
C SER A 210 -18.20 0.96 -0.87
N HIS A 211 -17.62 0.23 0.09
CA HIS A 211 -18.35 -0.30 1.25
C HIS A 211 -17.66 0.18 2.53
N CYS A 212 -18.42 0.78 3.41
CA CYS A 212 -17.92 1.25 4.69
C CYS A 212 -17.59 0.08 5.62
N TYR A 213 -16.40 0.06 6.22
CA TYR A 213 -16.03 -0.96 7.21
C TYR A 213 -16.80 -0.85 8.52
N GLU A 214 -17.21 0.36 8.89
CA GLU A 214 -17.88 0.61 10.19
C GLU A 214 -19.36 0.26 10.15
N CYS A 215 -20.13 0.80 9.21
CA CYS A 215 -21.59 0.65 9.18
C CYS A 215 -22.10 -0.26 8.06
N GLY A 216 -21.22 -0.77 7.20
CA GLY A 216 -21.58 -1.63 6.06
C GLY A 216 -22.24 -0.90 4.89
N GLU A 217 -22.42 0.43 4.97
CA GLU A 217 -23.04 1.22 3.90
C GLU A 217 -22.29 1.08 2.59
N GLN A 218 -23.04 1.02 1.51
CA GLN A 218 -22.54 0.99 0.13
C GLN A 218 -22.69 2.37 -0.51
N PHE A 219 -21.64 2.94 -1.13
CA PHE A 219 -21.65 4.29 -1.70
C PHE A 219 -20.66 4.47 -2.86
#